data_d3f872166b3bddc89bc2486f843fdff8
#
_entry.id   d3f872166b3bddc89bc2486f843fdff8
#
_cell.length_a   1.000
_cell.length_b   1.000
_cell.length_c   1.000
_cell.angle_alpha   90.00
_cell.angle_beta   90.00
_cell.angle_gamma   90.00
#
_symmetry.space_group_name_H-M   'P 1'
#
loop_
_entity.id
_entity.type
_entity.pdbx_description
1 polymer ?
#
loop_
_entity_poly.entity_id
_entity_poly.type
_entity_poly.pdbx_seq_one_letter_code
_entity_poly.pdbx_strand_id
1 'polypeptide(L)'
;YAKVMSEGFQQAQREMYAREAKDADIIITTALIPGKPAPRLITAEMVKSMKPGSVIVDMAAEQGGNCELTVPGEAAVRHGVTIIGYTDLPSRLAKQSSTLYSTNLLRLTEELCKTKDGVINVNMEDDAIRGLTVVKEGAITWPPPPPKIPAAAPQAKPAAAAAAPAKKSAHGHGAGEPASAKSLAIMFGVGALLFWLVGAYA
;
A
#
# COMPACT_ATOMS: atom_id res chain seq x y z
N TYR A 1 -11.99 -0.48 -5.91
CA TYR A 1 -11.88 -1.75 -6.63
C TYR A 1 -11.00 -1.55 -7.85
N ALA A 2 -10.10 -2.52 -8.11
CA ALA A 2 -9.19 -2.44 -9.26
C ALA A 2 -10.00 -2.40 -10.56
N LYS A 3 -9.81 -1.34 -11.36
CA LYS A 3 -10.38 -1.27 -12.71
C LYS A 3 -9.56 -2.17 -13.63
N VAL A 4 -10.25 -2.81 -14.59
CA VAL A 4 -9.55 -3.47 -15.70
C VAL A 4 -8.88 -2.37 -16.52
N MET A 5 -7.55 -2.37 -16.52
CA MET A 5 -6.76 -1.37 -17.25
C MET A 5 -6.51 -1.85 -18.68
N SER A 6 -6.28 -0.89 -19.58
CA SER A 6 -5.97 -1.22 -20.99
C SER A 6 -4.66 -2.02 -21.11
N GLU A 7 -4.51 -2.80 -22.16
CA GLU A 7 -3.29 -3.58 -22.44
C GLU A 7 -2.05 -2.69 -22.49
N GLY A 8 -2.15 -1.52 -23.10
CA GLY A 8 -1.05 -0.55 -23.15
C GLY A 8 -0.63 -0.04 -21.77
N PHE A 9 -1.59 0.17 -20.86
CA PHE A 9 -1.28 0.52 -19.47
C PHE A 9 -0.57 -0.64 -18.76
N GLN A 10 -1.08 -1.87 -18.89
CA GLN A 10 -0.47 -3.05 -18.27
C GLN A 10 0.95 -3.30 -18.78
N GLN A 11 1.19 -3.05 -20.06
CA GLN A 11 2.53 -3.17 -20.64
C GLN A 11 3.48 -2.12 -20.05
N ALA A 12 3.08 -0.85 -20.04
CA ALA A 12 3.87 0.24 -19.47
C ALA A 12 4.16 0.02 -17.97
N GLN A 13 3.19 -0.53 -17.23
CA GLN A 13 3.36 -0.90 -15.82
C GLN A 13 4.42 -2.00 -15.65
N ARG A 14 4.35 -3.07 -16.47
CA ARG A 14 5.35 -4.15 -16.42
C ARG A 14 6.76 -3.64 -16.73
N GLU A 15 6.89 -2.80 -17.74
CA GLU A 15 8.18 -2.20 -18.12
C GLU A 15 8.74 -1.31 -17.01
N MET A 16 7.88 -0.53 -16.35
CA MET A 16 8.27 0.28 -15.21
C MET A 16 8.76 -0.61 -14.05
N TYR A 17 8.00 -1.64 -13.67
CA TYR A 17 8.40 -2.56 -12.60
C TYR A 17 9.70 -3.29 -12.91
N ALA A 18 9.89 -3.73 -14.17
CA ALA A 18 11.12 -4.40 -14.60
C ALA A 18 12.35 -3.48 -14.54
N ARG A 19 12.16 -2.17 -14.77
CA ARG A 19 13.22 -1.18 -14.64
C ARG A 19 13.57 -0.94 -13.17
N GLU A 20 12.56 -0.66 -12.34
CA GLU A 20 12.74 -0.33 -10.93
C GLU A 20 13.27 -1.52 -10.11
N ALA A 21 12.88 -2.75 -10.46
CA ALA A 21 13.33 -3.97 -9.78
C ALA A 21 14.87 -4.12 -9.80
N LYS A 22 15.55 -3.64 -10.84
CA LYS A 22 17.02 -3.75 -10.95
C LYS A 22 17.77 -2.97 -9.88
N ASP A 23 17.19 -1.87 -9.42
CA ASP A 23 17.83 -0.95 -8.48
C ASP A 23 17.26 -1.07 -7.05
N ALA A 24 16.10 -1.71 -6.90
CA ALA A 24 15.45 -1.90 -5.61
C ALA A 24 16.22 -2.89 -4.73
N ASP A 25 16.46 -2.50 -3.48
CA ASP A 25 16.99 -3.39 -2.44
C ASP A 25 15.87 -4.13 -1.69
N ILE A 26 14.70 -3.50 -1.55
CA ILE A 26 13.52 -4.07 -0.91
C ILE A 26 12.28 -3.75 -1.75
N ILE A 27 11.49 -4.79 -2.06
CA ILE A 27 10.18 -4.66 -2.70
C ILE A 27 9.11 -5.21 -1.74
N ILE A 28 8.07 -4.41 -1.47
CA ILE A 28 6.92 -4.84 -0.69
C ILE A 28 5.70 -4.84 -1.59
N THR A 29 5.07 -5.99 -1.76
CA THR A 29 3.86 -6.13 -2.58
C THR A 29 2.63 -6.35 -1.71
N THR A 30 1.55 -5.62 -2.01
CA THR A 30 0.33 -5.59 -1.19
C THR A 30 -0.95 -5.70 -2.03
N ALA A 31 -0.84 -6.06 -3.31
CA ALA A 31 -2.01 -6.12 -4.19
C ALA A 31 -2.85 -7.37 -3.89
N LEU A 32 -3.91 -7.18 -3.14
CA LEU A 32 -4.84 -8.23 -2.74
C LEU A 32 -6.24 -7.90 -3.26
N ILE A 33 -6.90 -8.88 -3.86
CA ILE A 33 -8.30 -8.80 -4.27
C ILE A 33 -9.06 -9.83 -3.45
N PRO A 34 -9.94 -9.43 -2.52
CA PRO A 34 -10.66 -10.38 -1.69
C PRO A 34 -11.42 -11.43 -2.51
N GLY A 35 -11.22 -12.73 -2.17
CA GLY A 35 -11.88 -13.85 -2.84
C GLY A 35 -11.39 -14.17 -4.25
N LYS A 36 -10.27 -13.58 -4.70
CA LYS A 36 -9.66 -13.84 -6.00
C LYS A 36 -8.16 -14.08 -5.86
N PRO A 37 -7.54 -14.82 -6.79
CA PRO A 37 -6.09 -14.93 -6.84
C PRO A 37 -5.42 -13.56 -6.93
N ALA A 38 -4.32 -13.37 -6.22
CA ALA A 38 -3.54 -12.14 -6.26
C ALA A 38 -2.97 -11.89 -7.67
N PRO A 39 -2.95 -10.64 -8.15
CA PRO A 39 -2.36 -10.32 -9.45
C PRO A 39 -0.85 -10.53 -9.42
N ARG A 40 -0.29 -11.10 -10.48
CA ARG A 40 1.16 -11.24 -10.65
C ARG A 40 1.76 -9.91 -11.09
N LEU A 41 2.58 -9.32 -10.23
CA LEU A 41 3.22 -8.03 -10.44
C LEU A 41 4.71 -8.17 -10.71
N ILE A 42 5.37 -9.09 -10.00
CA ILE A 42 6.81 -9.35 -10.10
C ILE A 42 7.03 -10.71 -10.75
N THR A 43 7.64 -10.71 -11.91
CA THR A 43 7.93 -11.93 -12.67
C THR A 43 9.23 -12.58 -12.20
N ALA A 44 9.45 -13.84 -12.56
CA ALA A 44 10.70 -14.55 -12.31
C ALA A 44 11.91 -13.82 -12.94
N GLU A 45 11.73 -13.23 -14.12
CA GLU A 45 12.79 -12.47 -14.80
C GLU A 45 13.13 -11.16 -14.06
N MET A 46 12.13 -10.49 -13.47
CA MET A 46 12.38 -9.32 -12.61
C MET A 46 13.21 -9.73 -11.39
N VAL A 47 12.85 -10.85 -10.72
CA VAL A 47 13.62 -11.36 -9.57
C VAL A 47 15.05 -11.66 -9.96
N LYS A 48 15.29 -12.30 -11.11
CA LYS A 48 16.67 -12.57 -11.59
C LYS A 48 17.47 -11.29 -11.85
N SER A 49 16.80 -10.18 -12.19
CA SER A 49 17.45 -8.91 -12.47
C SER A 49 17.76 -8.09 -11.21
N MET A 50 17.23 -8.48 -10.06
CA MET A 50 17.50 -7.82 -8.77
C MET A 50 18.91 -8.08 -8.27
N LYS A 51 19.40 -7.19 -7.43
CA LYS A 51 20.72 -7.35 -6.77
C LYS A 51 20.71 -8.55 -5.84
N PRO A 52 21.77 -9.37 -5.81
CA PRO A 52 21.92 -10.40 -4.78
C PRO A 52 21.86 -9.79 -3.38
N GLY A 53 21.11 -10.45 -2.47
CA GLY A 53 20.85 -9.95 -1.12
C GLY A 53 19.62 -9.06 -0.99
N SER A 54 18.96 -8.68 -2.11
CA SER A 54 17.68 -7.97 -2.07
C SER A 54 16.56 -8.82 -1.46
N VAL A 55 15.49 -8.15 -1.02
CA VAL A 55 14.37 -8.79 -0.33
C VAL A 55 13.06 -8.43 -1.01
N ILE A 56 12.18 -9.41 -1.18
CA ILE A 56 10.78 -9.21 -1.56
C ILE A 56 9.90 -9.65 -0.39
N VAL A 57 9.01 -8.77 0.07
CA VAL A 57 7.97 -9.11 1.05
C VAL A 57 6.63 -9.17 0.31
N ASP A 58 6.12 -10.39 0.11
CA ASP A 58 4.87 -10.60 -0.60
C ASP A 58 3.73 -10.78 0.38
N MET A 59 3.01 -9.70 0.66
CA MET A 59 1.88 -9.70 1.60
C MET A 59 0.61 -10.34 1.03
N ALA A 60 0.61 -10.70 -0.25
CA ALA A 60 -0.50 -11.40 -0.91
C ALA A 60 -0.26 -12.91 -1.03
N ALA A 61 0.75 -13.45 -0.34
CA ALA A 61 1.17 -14.86 -0.43
C ALA A 61 0.03 -15.86 -0.16
N GLU A 62 -0.87 -15.55 0.77
CA GLU A 62 -2.04 -16.39 1.10
C GLU A 62 -2.96 -16.62 -0.12
N GLN A 63 -3.03 -15.65 -1.04
CA GLN A 63 -3.83 -15.75 -2.27
C GLN A 63 -2.98 -16.00 -3.52
N GLY A 64 -1.88 -16.70 -3.34
CA GLY A 64 -0.97 -17.09 -4.41
C GLY A 64 0.20 -16.14 -4.66
N GLY A 65 0.21 -14.96 -4.04
CA GLY A 65 1.30 -13.98 -4.11
C GLY A 65 1.32 -13.08 -5.34
N ASN A 66 1.92 -11.92 -5.18
CA ASN A 66 2.17 -10.96 -6.26
C ASN A 66 3.49 -11.26 -7.00
N CYS A 67 4.42 -11.97 -6.38
CA CYS A 67 5.65 -12.42 -6.99
C CYS A 67 5.50 -13.85 -7.50
N GLU A 68 5.96 -14.10 -8.72
CA GLU A 68 5.86 -15.41 -9.37
C GLU A 68 6.61 -16.52 -8.62
N LEU A 69 7.70 -16.18 -7.94
CA LEU A 69 8.56 -17.12 -7.21
C LEU A 69 8.23 -17.20 -5.70
N THR A 70 7.14 -16.58 -5.26
CA THR A 70 6.68 -16.68 -3.87
C THR A 70 6.28 -18.11 -3.53
N VAL A 71 6.77 -18.60 -2.40
CA VAL A 71 6.34 -19.86 -1.79
C VAL A 71 5.47 -19.52 -0.57
N PRO A 72 4.17 -19.80 -0.59
CA PRO A 72 3.29 -19.50 0.54
C PRO A 72 3.74 -20.19 1.83
N GLY A 73 3.79 -19.43 2.93
CA GLY A 73 4.17 -19.90 4.25
C GLY A 73 5.68 -19.88 4.53
N GLU A 74 6.53 -19.59 3.55
CA GLU A 74 7.98 -19.68 3.68
C GLU A 74 8.71 -18.38 3.35
N ALA A 75 9.96 -18.30 3.81
CA ALA A 75 10.96 -17.38 3.29
C ALA A 75 11.94 -18.18 2.42
N ALA A 76 11.88 -17.99 1.12
CA ALA A 76 12.67 -18.73 0.14
C ALA A 76 13.71 -17.84 -0.54
N VAL A 77 14.92 -18.36 -0.78
CA VAL A 77 15.92 -17.64 -1.57
C VAL A 77 15.85 -18.12 -3.01
N ARG A 78 15.71 -17.19 -3.96
CA ARG A 78 15.68 -17.44 -5.40
C ARG A 78 16.58 -16.43 -6.11
N HIS A 79 17.52 -16.89 -6.90
CA HIS A 79 18.49 -16.06 -7.64
C HIS A 79 19.25 -15.06 -6.73
N GLY A 80 19.53 -15.42 -5.47
CA GLY A 80 20.16 -14.54 -4.49
C GLY A 80 19.23 -13.51 -3.83
N VAL A 81 17.94 -13.52 -4.17
CA VAL A 81 16.89 -12.65 -3.57
C VAL A 81 16.11 -13.44 -2.53
N THR A 82 15.92 -12.88 -1.34
CA THR A 82 15.07 -13.47 -0.31
C THR A 82 13.62 -13.06 -0.53
N ILE A 83 12.73 -14.04 -0.74
CA ILE A 83 11.29 -13.82 -0.95
C ILE A 83 10.55 -14.30 0.29
N ILE A 84 9.93 -13.37 1.02
CA ILE A 84 9.16 -13.64 2.22
C ILE A 84 7.69 -13.77 1.84
N GLY A 85 7.19 -15.01 1.88
CA GLY A 85 5.82 -15.39 1.53
C GLY A 85 4.98 -15.85 2.72
N TYR A 86 5.22 -15.32 3.94
CA TYR A 86 4.47 -15.75 5.12
C TYR A 86 2.98 -15.45 4.98
N THR A 87 2.15 -16.41 5.37
CA THR A 87 0.68 -16.32 5.33
C THR A 87 0.06 -15.95 6.69
N ASP A 88 0.88 -15.89 7.74
CA ASP A 88 0.47 -15.65 9.12
C ASP A 88 1.01 -14.33 9.71
N LEU A 89 1.25 -13.31 8.85
CA LEU A 89 1.82 -12.03 9.26
C LEU A 89 1.05 -11.35 10.43
N PRO A 90 -0.30 -11.36 10.48
CA PRO A 90 -1.02 -10.82 11.63
C PRO A 90 -0.66 -11.50 12.95
N SER A 91 -0.48 -12.83 12.94
CA SER A 91 -0.10 -13.61 14.13
C SER A 91 1.34 -13.34 14.57
N ARG A 92 2.22 -12.98 13.65
CA ARG A 92 3.62 -12.60 13.94
C ARG A 92 3.74 -11.24 14.62
N LEU A 93 2.72 -10.38 14.49
CA LEU A 93 2.60 -9.08 15.15
C LEU A 93 1.31 -9.01 15.96
N ALA A 94 1.04 -10.03 16.78
CA ALA A 94 -0.24 -10.28 17.45
C ALA A 94 -0.77 -9.06 18.23
N LYS A 95 0.08 -8.35 18.99
CA LYS A 95 -0.33 -7.18 19.76
C LYS A 95 -0.89 -6.07 18.86
N GLN A 96 -0.17 -5.74 17.79
CA GLN A 96 -0.57 -4.69 16.85
C GLN A 96 -1.84 -5.09 16.09
N SER A 97 -1.88 -6.30 15.58
CA SER A 97 -3.03 -6.83 14.84
C SER A 97 -4.29 -6.87 15.70
N SER A 98 -4.18 -7.33 16.96
CA SER A 98 -5.30 -7.34 17.89
C SER A 98 -5.77 -5.93 18.24
N THR A 99 -4.86 -4.97 18.42
CA THR A 99 -5.22 -3.57 18.68
C THR A 99 -5.99 -2.96 17.51
N LEU A 100 -5.53 -3.19 16.27
CA LEU A 100 -6.20 -2.68 15.07
C LEU A 100 -7.58 -3.33 14.89
N TYR A 101 -7.67 -4.64 15.08
CA TYR A 101 -8.93 -5.37 14.97
C TYR A 101 -9.94 -4.95 16.06
N SER A 102 -9.50 -4.82 17.33
CA SER A 102 -10.36 -4.36 18.43
C SER A 102 -10.88 -2.94 18.18
N THR A 103 -10.09 -2.08 17.55
CA THR A 103 -10.54 -0.74 17.16
C THR A 103 -11.67 -0.83 16.11
N ASN A 104 -11.59 -1.74 15.14
CA ASN A 104 -12.67 -1.94 14.18
C ASN A 104 -13.96 -2.43 14.88
N LEU A 105 -13.84 -3.37 15.83
CA LEU A 105 -15.00 -3.83 16.62
C LEU A 105 -15.62 -2.71 17.47
N LEU A 106 -14.78 -1.87 18.07
CA LEU A 106 -15.24 -0.71 18.83
C LEU A 106 -16.04 0.25 17.92
N ARG A 107 -15.52 0.59 16.75
CA ARG A 107 -16.20 1.48 15.79
C ARG A 107 -17.52 0.88 15.30
N LEU A 108 -17.54 -0.42 15.02
CA LEU A 108 -18.78 -1.11 14.67
C LEU A 108 -19.81 -1.01 15.80
N THR A 109 -19.38 -1.23 17.06
CA THR A 109 -20.26 -1.13 18.24
C THR A 109 -20.79 0.28 18.41
N GLU A 110 -19.96 1.31 18.25
CA GLU A 110 -20.38 2.72 18.31
C GLU A 110 -21.41 3.04 17.22
N GLU A 111 -21.25 2.49 16.02
CA GLU A 111 -22.21 2.69 14.92
C GLU A 111 -23.55 2.00 15.17
N LEU A 112 -23.52 0.78 15.75
CA LEU A 112 -24.71 0.02 16.09
C LEU A 112 -25.47 0.60 17.29
N CYS A 113 -24.77 1.30 18.20
CA CYS A 113 -25.32 1.82 19.47
C CYS A 113 -25.15 3.34 19.60
N LYS A 114 -25.48 4.10 18.57
CA LYS A 114 -25.32 5.57 18.53
C LYS A 114 -26.00 6.31 19.68
N THR A 115 -27.19 5.90 20.03
CA THR A 115 -28.02 6.54 21.06
C THR A 115 -27.65 6.10 22.48
N LYS A 116 -26.83 5.05 22.63
CA LYS A 116 -26.40 4.48 23.94
C LYS A 116 -27.55 4.16 24.90
N ASP A 117 -28.70 3.79 24.36
CA ASP A 117 -29.93 3.42 25.07
C ASP A 117 -30.06 1.90 25.29
N GLY A 118 -29.04 1.12 24.95
CA GLY A 118 -29.06 -0.34 25.01
C GLY A 118 -29.75 -1.02 23.83
N VAL A 119 -30.22 -0.25 22.86
CA VAL A 119 -30.87 -0.79 21.66
C VAL A 119 -29.90 -0.81 20.48
N ILE A 120 -29.77 -1.98 19.85
CA ILE A 120 -28.92 -2.13 18.65
C ILE A 120 -29.70 -1.66 17.42
N ASN A 121 -29.15 -0.71 16.70
CA ASN A 121 -29.71 -0.23 15.44
C ASN A 121 -28.92 -0.80 14.24
N VAL A 122 -29.50 -1.79 13.57
CA VAL A 122 -28.91 -2.38 12.34
C VAL A 122 -29.39 -1.59 11.13
N ASN A 123 -28.67 -0.51 10.79
CA ASN A 123 -28.98 0.34 9.67
C ASN A 123 -28.53 -0.30 8.34
N MET A 124 -29.47 -0.86 7.57
CA MET A 124 -29.17 -1.52 6.28
C MET A 124 -28.86 -0.53 5.14
N GLU A 125 -28.99 0.77 5.34
CA GLU A 125 -28.57 1.79 4.37
C GLU A 125 -27.05 2.09 4.47
N ASP A 126 -26.45 1.75 5.61
CA ASP A 126 -25.00 1.80 5.78
C ASP A 126 -24.34 0.60 5.09
N ASP A 127 -23.40 0.88 4.17
CA ASP A 127 -22.76 -0.17 3.35
C ASP A 127 -21.92 -1.16 4.18
N ALA A 128 -21.31 -0.71 5.29
CA ALA A 128 -20.50 -1.58 6.15
C ALA A 128 -21.42 -2.49 6.99
N ILE A 129 -22.44 -1.94 7.64
CA ILE A 129 -23.41 -2.70 8.44
C ILE A 129 -24.15 -3.70 7.54
N ARG A 130 -24.63 -3.24 6.38
CA ARG A 130 -25.30 -4.11 5.39
C ARG A 130 -24.40 -5.25 4.93
N GLY A 131 -23.11 -4.95 4.68
CA GLY A 131 -22.12 -5.93 4.24
C GLY A 131 -21.78 -6.98 5.29
N LEU A 132 -21.93 -6.65 6.58
CA LEU A 132 -21.66 -7.55 7.70
C LEU A 132 -22.89 -8.33 8.18
N THR A 133 -24.10 -7.86 7.83
CA THR A 133 -25.36 -8.46 8.31
C THR A 133 -25.69 -9.70 7.48
N VAL A 134 -25.69 -10.86 8.11
CA VAL A 134 -26.02 -12.14 7.47
C VAL A 134 -27.49 -12.49 7.66
N VAL A 135 -28.05 -12.19 8.85
CA VAL A 135 -29.46 -12.43 9.18
C VAL A 135 -30.03 -11.19 9.87
N LYS A 136 -31.22 -10.76 9.47
CA LYS A 136 -31.97 -9.72 10.12
C LYS A 136 -33.44 -10.11 10.20
N GLU A 137 -34.04 -10.02 11.40
CA GLU A 137 -35.49 -10.29 11.64
C GLU A 137 -35.92 -11.68 11.08
N GLY A 138 -35.04 -12.68 11.23
CA GLY A 138 -35.29 -14.05 10.77
C GLY A 138 -35.10 -14.28 9.26
N ALA A 139 -34.78 -13.26 8.49
CA ALA A 139 -34.50 -13.37 7.06
C ALA A 139 -32.99 -13.35 6.79
N ILE A 140 -32.52 -14.21 5.85
CA ILE A 140 -31.14 -14.23 5.38
C ILE A 140 -30.93 -13.03 4.45
N THR A 141 -29.95 -12.18 4.78
CA THR A 141 -29.58 -10.99 4.00
C THR A 141 -28.27 -11.15 3.25
N TRP A 142 -27.65 -12.33 3.30
CA TRP A 142 -26.44 -12.68 2.59
C TRP A 142 -26.75 -13.36 1.23
N PRO A 143 -25.98 -13.09 0.14
CA PRO A 143 -24.88 -12.14 0.06
C PRO A 143 -25.37 -10.69 0.01
N PRO A 144 -24.57 -9.72 0.50
CA PRO A 144 -24.95 -8.31 0.41
C PRO A 144 -25.01 -7.87 -1.06
N PRO A 145 -25.86 -6.87 -1.39
CA PRO A 145 -25.85 -6.30 -2.73
C PRO A 145 -24.48 -5.70 -3.05
N PRO A 146 -24.10 -5.62 -4.34
CA PRO A 146 -22.85 -5.00 -4.73
C PRO A 146 -22.73 -3.58 -4.16
N PRO A 147 -21.54 -3.16 -3.71
CA PRO A 147 -21.35 -1.81 -3.20
C PRO A 147 -21.73 -0.77 -4.26
N LYS A 148 -22.43 0.27 -3.85
CA LYS A 148 -22.75 1.41 -4.71
C LYS A 148 -21.47 2.18 -5.00
N ILE A 149 -20.72 1.78 -6.05
CA ILE A 149 -19.55 2.53 -6.50
C ILE A 149 -20.06 3.82 -7.13
N PRO A 150 -19.67 5.02 -6.65
CA PRO A 150 -19.97 6.24 -7.37
C PRO A 150 -19.45 6.08 -8.81
N ALA A 151 -20.31 6.28 -9.79
CA ALA A 151 -19.91 6.29 -11.19
C ALA A 151 -18.75 7.29 -11.30
N ALA A 152 -17.56 6.82 -11.74
CA ALA A 152 -16.46 7.73 -12.00
C ALA A 152 -16.99 8.82 -12.93
N ALA A 153 -16.84 10.09 -12.53
CA ALA A 153 -17.18 11.20 -13.39
C ALA A 153 -16.60 10.95 -14.79
N PRO A 154 -17.34 11.20 -15.87
CA PRO A 154 -16.82 11.01 -17.22
C PRO A 154 -15.50 11.74 -17.31
N GLN A 155 -14.41 11.01 -17.53
CA GLN A 155 -13.14 11.65 -17.83
C GLN A 155 -13.38 12.45 -19.10
N ALA A 156 -13.31 13.78 -19.00
CA ALA A 156 -13.29 14.65 -20.16
C ALA A 156 -12.22 14.07 -21.12
N LYS A 157 -12.64 13.73 -22.36
CA LYS A 157 -11.70 13.37 -23.40
C LYS A 157 -10.56 14.40 -23.38
N PRO A 158 -9.29 13.97 -23.37
CA PRO A 158 -8.22 14.93 -23.51
C PRO A 158 -8.50 15.72 -24.79
N ALA A 159 -8.75 17.02 -24.66
CA ALA A 159 -8.74 17.91 -25.82
C ALA A 159 -7.38 17.70 -26.49
N ALA A 160 -7.39 17.41 -27.78
CA ALA A 160 -6.20 17.26 -28.57
C ALA A 160 -5.31 18.48 -28.32
N ALA A 161 -4.29 18.33 -27.52
CA ALA A 161 -3.32 19.38 -27.24
C ALA A 161 -2.59 19.64 -28.57
N ALA A 162 -2.83 20.82 -29.12
CA ALA A 162 -2.01 21.38 -30.18
C ALA A 162 -0.53 21.27 -29.73
N ALA A 163 0.29 20.69 -30.59
CA ALA A 163 1.72 20.49 -30.35
C ALA A 163 2.40 21.81 -30.04
N ALA A 164 2.71 22.04 -28.75
CA ALA A 164 3.66 23.07 -28.35
C ALA A 164 5.07 22.47 -28.38
N PRO A 165 6.10 23.20 -28.78
CA PRO A 165 7.44 22.65 -28.96
C PRO A 165 8.02 22.16 -27.63
N ALA A 166 8.60 20.96 -27.67
CA ALA A 166 9.21 20.29 -26.53
C ALA A 166 10.33 21.15 -25.89
N LYS A 167 10.06 21.69 -24.72
CA LYS A 167 11.12 22.12 -23.79
C LYS A 167 11.70 20.86 -23.16
N LYS A 168 12.95 20.56 -23.46
CA LYS A 168 13.74 19.52 -22.80
C LYS A 168 13.75 19.82 -21.29
N SER A 169 12.98 19.10 -20.50
CA SER A 169 13.16 19.05 -19.04
C SER A 169 14.29 18.08 -18.75
N ALA A 170 15.47 18.62 -18.46
CA ALA A 170 16.53 17.88 -17.83
C ALA A 170 16.11 17.58 -16.39
N HIS A 171 15.65 16.37 -16.11
CA HIS A 171 15.70 15.82 -14.78
C HIS A 171 17.11 15.26 -14.57
N GLY A 172 18.05 16.17 -14.28
CA GLY A 172 19.28 15.80 -13.62
C GLY A 172 18.97 15.54 -12.14
N HIS A 173 19.36 14.40 -11.64
CA HIS A 173 19.63 14.25 -10.23
C HIS A 173 20.71 15.28 -9.88
N GLY A 174 20.31 16.41 -9.34
CA GLY A 174 21.23 17.38 -8.80
C GLY A 174 21.93 16.76 -7.60
N ALA A 175 23.19 16.40 -7.76
CA ALA A 175 24.09 16.38 -6.63
C ALA A 175 23.92 17.73 -5.94
N GLY A 176 23.51 17.71 -4.65
CA GLY A 176 23.26 18.91 -3.89
C GLY A 176 24.45 19.85 -4.02
N GLU A 177 24.21 21.08 -4.40
CA GLU A 177 25.24 22.11 -4.35
C GLU A 177 25.84 22.13 -2.94
N PRO A 178 27.17 22.24 -2.80
CA PRO A 178 27.79 22.32 -1.50
C PRO A 178 27.20 23.52 -0.76
N ALA A 179 26.70 23.26 0.45
CA ALA A 179 26.08 24.29 1.28
C ALA A 179 27.01 25.52 1.36
N SER A 180 26.47 26.70 1.08
CA SER A 180 27.26 27.95 1.10
C SER A 180 27.89 28.10 2.49
N ALA A 181 29.07 28.70 2.57
CA ALA A 181 29.77 28.96 3.84
C ALA A 181 28.88 29.68 4.88
N LYS A 182 27.92 30.51 4.41
CA LYS A 182 26.91 31.14 5.27
C LYS A 182 25.88 30.16 5.84
N SER A 183 25.42 29.18 5.08
CA SER A 183 24.50 28.16 5.56
C SER A 183 25.17 27.20 6.57
N LEU A 184 26.43 26.85 6.35
CA LEU A 184 27.21 26.06 7.31
C LEU A 184 27.43 26.84 8.62
N ALA A 185 27.78 28.13 8.55
CA ALA A 185 27.99 28.97 9.74
C ALA A 185 26.71 29.08 10.59
N ILE A 186 25.53 29.21 9.96
CA ILE A 186 24.25 29.26 10.66
C ILE A 186 23.94 27.89 11.32
N MET A 187 24.15 26.77 10.65
CA MET A 187 23.94 25.45 11.24
C MET A 187 24.87 25.19 12.42
N PHE A 188 26.14 25.51 12.33
CA PHE A 188 27.08 25.38 13.43
C PHE A 188 26.77 26.34 14.58
N GLY A 189 26.34 27.57 14.30
CA GLY A 189 25.93 28.53 15.32
C GLY A 189 24.71 28.06 16.12
N VAL A 190 23.68 27.57 15.44
CA VAL A 190 22.47 27.01 16.10
C VAL A 190 22.79 25.75 16.90
N GLY A 191 23.62 24.87 16.37
CA GLY A 191 24.07 23.67 17.08
C GLY A 191 24.86 23.96 18.36
N ALA A 192 25.77 24.92 18.30
CA ALA A 192 26.55 25.35 19.46
C ALA A 192 25.68 26.02 20.54
N LEU A 193 24.69 26.80 20.12
CA LEU A 193 23.75 27.47 21.05
C LEU A 193 22.84 26.44 21.74
N LEU A 194 22.34 25.43 21.04
CA LEU A 194 21.57 24.34 21.61
C LEU A 194 22.42 23.49 22.58
N PHE A 195 23.66 23.21 22.23
CA PHE A 195 24.56 22.44 23.11
C PHE A 195 24.89 23.21 24.39
N TRP A 196 25.10 24.53 24.28
CA TRP A 196 25.33 25.40 25.43
C TRP A 196 24.10 25.49 26.34
N LEU A 197 22.90 25.62 25.74
CA LEU A 197 21.63 25.65 26.48
C LEU A 197 21.39 24.33 27.26
N VAL A 198 21.62 23.18 26.63
CA VAL A 198 21.49 21.88 27.31
C VAL A 198 22.49 21.71 28.44
N GLY A 199 23.74 22.18 28.24
CA GLY A 199 24.78 22.11 29.27
C GLY A 199 24.59 23.13 30.43
N ALA A 200 23.81 24.20 30.22
CA ALA A 200 23.54 25.21 31.24
C ALA A 200 22.32 24.88 32.12
N TYR A 201 21.50 23.91 31.70
CA TYR A 201 20.28 23.50 32.42
C TYR A 201 20.29 22.02 32.85
N ALA A 202 21.39 21.29 32.66
CA ALA A 202 21.69 19.97 33.21
C ALA A 202 22.58 20.09 34.45
#